data_2b14a0b93162747ca2fcfcebdf010f77
#
_entry.id   2b14a0b93162747ca2fcfcebdf010f77
#
_cell.length_a   1.000
_cell.length_b   1.000
_cell.length_c   1.000
_cell.angle_alpha   90.00
_cell.angle_beta   90.00
_cell.angle_gamma   90.00
#
_symmetry.space_group_name_H-M   'P 1'
#
loop_
_entity.id
_entity.type
_entity.pdbx_description
1 polymer ?
#
loop_
_entity_poly.entity_id
_entity_poly.type
_entity_poly.pdbx_seq_one_letter_code
_entity_poly.pdbx_strand_id
1 'polypeptide(L)'
;DLAAGDIDVVVTAPINKENVQEAGFGFTGHTEFFADRFGGEPLMVMCSERMKVGLVTIHVPLAQVSGMLSTELIVRRLEQLRRMLVTDFRVVEPRIAVLGLNPHAGDGGVIGSEEEEMMRPAVAEAVRRGILAFGPFAADGFFASGSYTKYDAVLAMYHDQGLIPFKSLSRSGVNFTASLPVVRTSPDHGVAYDIAGKGVADEGSMRDAVYAAMDIFRSRRWYGEISANPLRHYERERGADVSVKDLKLPEQQDD
;
A
#
# COMPACT_ATOMS: atom_id res chain seq x y z
N ASP A 1 -18.29 -5.46 -18.06
CA ASP A 1 -18.53 -6.47 -17.03
C ASP A 1 -18.15 -5.93 -15.64
N LEU A 2 -16.85 -5.56 -15.36
CA LEU A 2 -16.44 -5.04 -14.02
C LEU A 2 -17.20 -3.74 -13.64
N ALA A 3 -17.40 -2.81 -14.58
CA ALA A 3 -18.17 -1.59 -14.36
C ALA A 3 -19.68 -1.83 -14.22
N ALA A 4 -20.19 -2.91 -14.79
CA ALA A 4 -21.59 -3.33 -14.68
C ALA A 4 -21.87 -4.15 -13.42
N GLY A 5 -20.82 -4.63 -12.73
CA GLY A 5 -20.95 -5.49 -11.57
C GLY A 5 -21.18 -6.96 -11.90
N ASP A 6 -20.97 -7.37 -13.18
CA ASP A 6 -21.08 -8.77 -13.60
C ASP A 6 -19.92 -9.63 -13.09
N ILE A 7 -18.78 -8.99 -12.82
CA ILE A 7 -17.61 -9.59 -12.19
C ILE A 7 -17.12 -8.71 -11.05
N ASP A 8 -16.54 -9.32 -10.02
CA ASP A 8 -16.13 -8.65 -8.78
C ASP A 8 -14.68 -8.19 -8.81
N VAL A 9 -13.80 -8.92 -9.50
CA VAL A 9 -12.35 -8.70 -9.54
C VAL A 9 -11.78 -8.98 -10.92
N VAL A 10 -10.61 -8.40 -11.19
CA VAL A 10 -9.85 -8.67 -12.43
C VAL A 10 -8.43 -9.10 -12.07
N VAL A 11 -8.01 -10.22 -12.64
CA VAL A 11 -6.61 -10.65 -12.65
C VAL A 11 -6.09 -10.54 -14.07
N THR A 12 -5.07 -9.73 -14.28
CA THR A 12 -4.53 -9.48 -15.63
C THR A 12 -3.23 -10.24 -15.83
N ALA A 13 -3.09 -10.89 -16.99
CA ALA A 13 -1.81 -11.41 -17.44
C ALA A 13 -0.85 -10.26 -17.85
N PRO A 14 0.47 -10.51 -17.91
CA PRO A 14 1.41 -9.54 -18.46
C PRO A 14 1.08 -9.18 -19.90
N ILE A 15 1.34 -7.92 -20.27
CA ILE A 15 1.21 -7.43 -21.67
C ILE A 15 2.54 -6.93 -22.18
N ASN A 16 2.76 -7.07 -23.48
CA ASN A 16 3.81 -6.35 -24.17
C ASN A 16 3.32 -4.92 -24.45
N LYS A 17 3.96 -3.94 -23.82
CA LYS A 17 3.52 -2.53 -23.89
C LYS A 17 3.63 -1.95 -25.29
N GLU A 18 4.66 -2.33 -26.03
CA GLU A 18 4.87 -1.88 -27.42
C GLU A 18 3.74 -2.40 -28.33
N ASN A 19 3.48 -3.69 -28.31
CA ASN A 19 2.45 -4.31 -29.15
C ASN A 19 1.03 -3.77 -28.86
N VAL A 20 0.68 -3.51 -27.60
CA VAL A 20 -0.64 -2.98 -27.28
C VAL A 20 -0.78 -1.51 -27.65
N GLN A 21 0.30 -0.72 -27.60
CA GLN A 21 0.30 0.65 -28.08
C GLN A 21 0.14 0.71 -29.61
N GLU A 22 0.86 -0.14 -30.36
CA GLU A 22 0.69 -0.29 -31.82
C GLU A 22 -0.75 -0.70 -32.19
N ALA A 23 -1.42 -1.48 -31.33
CA ALA A 23 -2.82 -1.86 -31.51
C ALA A 23 -3.82 -0.76 -31.11
N GLY A 24 -3.35 0.45 -30.77
CA GLY A 24 -4.20 1.59 -30.43
C GLY A 24 -4.62 1.68 -28.96
N PHE A 25 -3.98 0.94 -28.05
CA PHE A 25 -4.20 1.07 -26.61
C PHE A 25 -3.54 2.36 -26.10
N GLY A 26 -4.33 3.39 -25.84
CA GLY A 26 -3.85 4.74 -25.51
C GLY A 26 -3.26 4.94 -24.11
N PHE A 27 -2.88 3.87 -23.40
CA PHE A 27 -2.34 3.92 -22.02
C PHE A 27 -0.98 3.23 -21.94
N THR A 28 -0.15 3.65 -21.00
CA THR A 28 1.18 3.07 -20.76
C THR A 28 1.12 1.67 -20.14
N GLY A 29 -0.03 1.29 -19.59
CA GLY A 29 -0.26 -0.03 -19.01
C GLY A 29 -1.64 -0.18 -18.37
N HIS A 30 -1.87 -1.33 -17.76
CA HIS A 30 -3.14 -1.63 -17.10
C HIS A 30 -3.46 -0.65 -15.96
N THR A 31 -2.47 -0.21 -15.20
CA THR A 31 -2.67 0.66 -14.03
C THR A 31 -3.31 1.99 -14.43
N GLU A 32 -2.77 2.62 -15.46
CA GLU A 32 -3.27 3.89 -16.00
C GLU A 32 -4.66 3.73 -16.62
N PHE A 33 -4.88 2.63 -17.36
CA PHE A 33 -6.19 2.32 -17.92
C PHE A 33 -7.27 2.16 -16.84
N PHE A 34 -6.99 1.40 -15.77
CA PHE A 34 -7.96 1.20 -14.70
C PHE A 34 -8.18 2.49 -13.89
N ALA A 35 -7.15 3.31 -13.68
CA ALA A 35 -7.27 4.59 -13.01
C ALA A 35 -8.15 5.57 -13.81
N ASP A 36 -7.95 5.64 -15.12
CA ASP A 36 -8.78 6.46 -16.02
C ASP A 36 -10.24 6.00 -16.03
N ARG A 37 -10.46 4.69 -16.14
CA ARG A 37 -11.80 4.11 -16.28
C ARG A 37 -12.63 4.16 -15.00
N PHE A 38 -12.03 3.97 -13.84
CA PHE A 38 -12.73 3.82 -12.55
C PHE A 38 -12.47 4.97 -11.58
N GLY A 39 -11.58 5.87 -11.92
CA GLY A 39 -11.13 6.93 -11.03
C GLY A 39 -10.18 6.43 -9.94
N GLY A 40 -9.58 7.39 -9.22
CA GLY A 40 -8.65 7.14 -8.14
C GLY A 40 -7.19 7.42 -8.54
N GLU A 41 -6.34 7.52 -7.54
CA GLU A 41 -4.89 7.64 -7.71
C GLU A 41 -4.24 6.31 -7.36
N PRO A 42 -3.77 5.54 -8.34
CA PRO A 42 -3.29 4.19 -8.09
C PRO A 42 -1.98 4.20 -7.31
N LEU A 43 -1.84 3.25 -6.38
CA LEU A 43 -0.59 2.93 -5.71
C LEU A 43 -0.17 1.51 -6.12
N MET A 44 1.00 1.39 -6.73
CA MET A 44 1.59 0.08 -7.02
C MET A 44 2.13 -0.52 -5.74
N VAL A 45 1.66 -1.70 -5.38
CA VAL A 45 2.12 -2.46 -4.22
C VAL A 45 2.48 -3.88 -4.64
N MET A 46 3.71 -4.27 -4.36
CA MET A 46 4.14 -5.65 -4.48
C MET A 46 3.83 -6.40 -3.21
N CYS A 47 3.10 -7.50 -3.32
CA CYS A 47 2.64 -8.30 -2.19
C CYS A 47 3.17 -9.73 -2.27
N SER A 48 3.68 -10.23 -1.14
CA SER A 48 4.04 -11.62 -0.93
C SER A 48 3.71 -12.03 0.51
N GLU A 49 3.92 -13.29 0.85
CA GLU A 49 3.80 -13.76 2.24
C GLU A 49 4.79 -13.04 3.18
N ARG A 50 5.96 -12.65 2.66
CA ARG A 50 7.06 -12.09 3.47
C ARG A 50 6.96 -10.59 3.68
N MET A 51 6.46 -9.85 2.68
CA MET A 51 6.40 -8.40 2.75
C MET A 51 5.41 -7.80 1.75
N LYS A 52 5.02 -6.56 2.02
CA LYS A 52 4.32 -5.68 1.10
C LYS A 52 5.16 -4.43 0.88
N VAL A 53 5.39 -4.07 -0.38
CA VAL A 53 6.22 -2.93 -0.74
C VAL A 53 5.43 -1.98 -1.64
N GLY A 54 5.11 -0.80 -1.12
CA GLY A 54 4.54 0.31 -1.88
C GLY A 54 5.64 1.18 -2.48
N LEU A 55 5.39 1.75 -3.66
CA LEU A 55 6.33 2.57 -4.40
C LEU A 55 5.84 4.02 -4.50
N VAL A 56 6.68 4.99 -4.13
CA VAL A 56 6.36 6.41 -4.30
C VAL A 56 6.44 6.79 -5.77
N THR A 57 7.54 6.43 -6.44
CA THR A 57 7.72 6.59 -7.89
C THR A 57 7.91 5.21 -8.52
N ILE A 58 7.42 5.03 -9.77
CA ILE A 58 7.37 3.73 -10.42
C ILE A 58 8.32 3.70 -11.63
N HIS A 59 7.81 4.02 -12.80
CA HIS A 59 8.52 3.89 -14.09
C HIS A 59 9.09 5.24 -14.55
N VAL A 60 10.01 5.77 -13.76
CA VAL A 60 10.68 7.04 -14.07
C VAL A 60 12.19 6.85 -14.09
N PRO A 61 12.94 7.61 -14.89
CA PRO A 61 14.40 7.59 -14.85
C PRO A 61 14.90 7.91 -13.44
N LEU A 62 15.95 7.22 -12.99
CA LEU A 62 16.50 7.40 -11.64
C LEU A 62 16.90 8.87 -11.38
N ALA A 63 17.44 9.55 -12.39
CA ALA A 63 17.80 10.97 -12.29
C ALA A 63 16.62 11.93 -12.01
N GLN A 64 15.39 11.50 -12.21
CA GLN A 64 14.19 12.30 -11.96
C GLN A 64 13.55 12.03 -10.59
N VAL A 65 13.95 10.96 -9.92
CA VAL A 65 13.28 10.49 -8.69
C VAL A 65 13.31 11.58 -7.63
N SER A 66 14.48 12.13 -7.28
CA SER A 66 14.59 13.16 -6.23
C SER A 66 13.68 14.36 -6.52
N GLY A 67 13.68 14.86 -7.76
CA GLY A 67 12.87 16.01 -8.17
C GLY A 67 11.35 15.74 -8.21
N MET A 68 10.91 14.48 -8.15
CA MET A 68 9.49 14.10 -8.09
C MET A 68 8.98 13.90 -6.66
N LEU A 69 9.88 13.76 -5.68
CA LEU A 69 9.50 13.57 -4.30
C LEU A 69 9.05 14.89 -3.67
N SER A 70 8.10 14.82 -2.78
CA SER A 70 7.71 15.90 -1.88
C SER A 70 7.14 15.34 -0.59
N THR A 71 7.12 16.17 0.45
CA THR A 71 6.47 15.82 1.72
C THR A 71 5.03 15.38 1.51
N GLU A 72 4.26 16.13 0.70
CA GLU A 72 2.85 15.88 0.42
C GLU A 72 2.65 14.55 -0.33
N LEU A 73 3.52 14.25 -1.30
CA LEU A 73 3.45 12.98 -2.04
C LEU A 73 3.71 11.79 -1.13
N ILE A 74 4.74 11.86 -0.29
CA ILE A 74 5.09 10.78 0.64
C ILE A 74 3.97 10.55 1.65
N VAL A 75 3.43 11.62 2.24
CA VAL A 75 2.26 11.53 3.16
C VAL A 75 1.08 10.88 2.47
N ARG A 76 0.73 11.32 1.27
CA ARG A 76 -0.37 10.73 0.48
C ARG A 76 -0.16 9.24 0.22
N ARG A 77 1.05 8.82 -0.14
CA ARG A 77 1.40 7.39 -0.32
C ARG A 77 1.27 6.59 0.98
N LEU A 78 1.66 7.17 2.11
CA LEU A 78 1.47 6.56 3.43
C LEU A 78 -0.01 6.40 3.79
N GLU A 79 -0.85 7.38 3.51
CA GLU A 79 -2.31 7.30 3.69
C GLU A 79 -2.93 6.19 2.83
N GLN A 80 -2.54 6.13 1.55
CA GLN A 80 -2.99 5.09 0.63
C GLN A 80 -2.57 3.70 1.12
N LEU A 81 -1.31 3.55 1.53
CA LEU A 81 -0.76 2.28 2.01
C LEU A 81 -1.43 1.83 3.32
N ARG A 82 -1.64 2.77 4.27
CA ARG A 82 -2.40 2.50 5.49
C ARG A 82 -3.82 2.06 5.19
N ARG A 83 -4.53 2.79 4.33
CA ARG A 83 -5.91 2.43 3.95
C ARG A 83 -5.95 1.02 3.36
N MET A 84 -5.07 0.72 2.41
CA MET A 84 -4.95 -0.61 1.80
C MET A 84 -4.73 -1.70 2.87
N LEU A 85 -3.77 -1.51 3.79
CA LEU A 85 -3.49 -2.48 4.83
C LEU A 85 -4.72 -2.76 5.72
N VAL A 86 -5.47 -1.72 6.06
CA VAL A 86 -6.68 -1.83 6.88
C VAL A 86 -7.82 -2.49 6.10
N THR A 87 -8.13 -1.98 4.90
CA THR A 87 -9.32 -2.42 4.14
C THR A 87 -9.11 -3.72 3.39
N ASP A 88 -7.94 -3.89 2.80
CA ASP A 88 -7.66 -4.98 1.86
C ASP A 88 -6.97 -6.17 2.54
N PHE A 89 -6.22 -5.92 3.63
CA PHE A 89 -5.46 -6.95 4.36
C PHE A 89 -5.88 -7.11 5.83
N ARG A 90 -6.88 -6.35 6.31
CA ARG A 90 -7.45 -6.43 7.67
C ARG A 90 -6.43 -6.19 8.80
N VAL A 91 -5.40 -5.40 8.54
CA VAL A 91 -4.43 -5.02 9.57
C VAL A 91 -5.01 -3.86 10.38
N VAL A 92 -5.22 -4.02 11.68
CA VAL A 92 -5.92 -3.03 12.51
C VAL A 92 -5.09 -1.77 12.71
N GLU A 93 -3.81 -1.91 13.08
CA GLU A 93 -2.88 -0.80 13.32
C GLU A 93 -1.59 -1.02 12.53
N PRO A 94 -1.62 -0.79 11.20
CA PRO A 94 -0.51 -1.13 10.35
C PRO A 94 0.73 -0.28 10.62
N ARG A 95 1.86 -0.95 10.77
CA ARG A 95 3.18 -0.35 10.93
C ARG A 95 3.87 -0.27 9.58
N ILE A 96 4.22 0.94 9.14
CA ILE A 96 4.79 1.20 7.81
C ILE A 96 6.22 1.72 7.97
N ALA A 97 7.19 1.02 7.38
CA ALA A 97 8.55 1.49 7.28
C ALA A 97 8.72 2.37 6.04
N VAL A 98 9.40 3.51 6.19
CA VAL A 98 9.77 4.42 5.09
C VAL A 98 11.26 4.29 4.84
N LEU A 99 11.65 3.93 3.62
CA LEU A 99 13.07 3.88 3.25
C LEU A 99 13.59 5.29 2.93
N GLY A 100 14.83 5.57 3.29
CA GLY A 100 15.54 6.76 2.85
C GLY A 100 15.78 6.73 1.34
N LEU A 101 15.96 7.89 0.73
CA LEU A 101 16.33 8.02 -0.68
C LEU A 101 17.83 7.77 -0.87
N ASN A 102 18.63 8.40 0.00
CA ASN A 102 20.08 8.43 -0.12
C ASN A 102 20.78 7.31 0.71
N PRO A 103 22.02 6.96 0.40
CA PRO A 103 22.82 6.10 1.25
C PRO A 103 22.85 6.60 2.71
N HIS A 104 22.80 5.67 3.65
CA HIS A 104 22.76 5.96 5.09
C HIS A 104 21.63 6.90 5.51
N ALA A 105 20.53 6.94 4.72
CA ALA A 105 19.41 7.87 4.92
C ALA A 105 19.90 9.33 5.05
N GLY A 106 20.81 9.72 4.15
CA GLY A 106 21.35 11.09 4.03
C GLY A 106 22.44 11.46 5.02
N ASP A 107 22.74 10.62 6.03
CA ASP A 107 23.74 10.85 7.07
C ASP A 107 23.68 12.28 7.66
N GLY A 108 22.51 12.70 8.11
CA GLY A 108 22.27 14.02 8.67
C GLY A 108 22.45 15.17 7.67
N GLY A 109 22.29 14.93 6.38
CA GLY A 109 22.43 15.90 5.30
C GLY A 109 23.81 15.93 4.63
N VAL A 110 24.74 15.06 5.04
CA VAL A 110 26.07 14.95 4.44
C VAL A 110 26.01 14.30 3.05
N ILE A 111 25.08 13.34 2.87
CA ILE A 111 24.90 12.56 1.63
C ILE A 111 23.54 12.89 1.01
N GLY A 112 23.19 14.16 0.91
CA GLY A 112 21.87 14.61 0.43
C GLY A 112 20.98 15.11 1.57
N SER A 113 20.10 16.04 1.25
CA SER A 113 19.24 16.72 2.22
C SER A 113 17.78 16.24 2.20
N GLU A 114 17.42 15.39 1.25
CA GLU A 114 16.04 14.98 1.00
C GLU A 114 15.39 14.32 2.24
N GLU A 115 16.17 13.58 3.02
CA GLU A 115 15.68 12.97 4.25
C GLU A 115 15.30 14.02 5.29
N GLU A 116 16.12 15.06 5.46
CA GLU A 116 15.87 16.11 6.45
C GLU A 116 14.81 17.11 5.96
N GLU A 117 14.85 17.50 4.70
CA GLU A 117 13.98 18.53 4.14
C GLU A 117 12.56 18.06 3.84
N MET A 118 12.38 16.78 3.44
CA MET A 118 11.06 16.29 3.04
C MET A 118 10.63 14.97 3.70
N MET A 119 11.53 14.00 3.91
CA MET A 119 11.12 12.68 4.35
C MET A 119 10.81 12.61 5.85
N ARG A 120 11.66 13.19 6.71
CA ARG A 120 11.37 13.29 8.16
C ARG A 120 10.13 14.14 8.42
N PRO A 121 9.93 15.30 7.78
CA PRO A 121 8.66 16.03 7.85
C PRO A 121 7.45 15.20 7.41
N ALA A 122 7.58 14.40 6.34
CA ALA A 122 6.49 13.54 5.88
C ALA A 122 6.12 12.45 6.90
N VAL A 123 7.14 11.79 7.49
CA VAL A 123 6.91 10.79 8.55
C VAL A 123 6.26 11.45 9.78
N ALA A 124 6.75 12.61 10.21
CA ALA A 124 6.17 13.35 11.34
C ALA A 124 4.71 13.75 11.08
N GLU A 125 4.40 14.23 9.87
CA GLU A 125 3.04 14.55 9.46
C GLU A 125 2.13 13.33 9.44
N ALA A 126 2.60 12.20 8.89
CA ALA A 126 1.87 10.95 8.88
C ALA A 126 1.53 10.49 10.31
N VAL A 127 2.49 10.57 11.25
CA VAL A 127 2.28 10.24 12.66
C VAL A 127 1.23 11.18 13.30
N ARG A 128 1.26 12.49 13.00
CA ARG A 128 0.22 13.42 13.47
C ARG A 128 -1.17 13.07 12.96
N ARG A 129 -1.28 12.45 11.77
CA ARG A 129 -2.53 11.93 11.19
C ARG A 129 -2.90 10.52 11.71
N GLY A 130 -2.19 10.00 12.70
CA GLY A 130 -2.46 8.68 13.29
C GLY A 130 -2.00 7.51 12.43
N ILE A 131 -1.00 7.70 11.57
CA ILE A 131 -0.37 6.63 10.80
C ILE A 131 0.91 6.18 11.53
N LEU A 132 1.05 4.89 11.82
CA LEU A 132 2.25 4.33 12.42
C LEU A 132 3.36 4.21 11.36
N ALA A 133 3.94 5.34 10.98
CA ALA A 133 5.05 5.45 10.03
C ALA A 133 6.38 5.60 10.78
N PHE A 134 7.41 4.90 10.30
CA PHE A 134 8.73 4.84 10.92
C PHE A 134 9.82 5.03 9.86
N GLY A 135 10.86 5.78 10.18
CA GLY A 135 11.98 6.04 9.26
C GLY A 135 12.33 7.53 9.21
N PRO A 136 13.03 7.98 8.15
CA PRO A 136 13.56 7.17 7.04
C PRO A 136 14.68 6.23 7.47
N PHE A 137 14.69 5.00 6.93
CA PHE A 137 15.71 3.99 7.20
C PHE A 137 16.69 3.87 6.04
N ALA A 138 17.97 3.65 6.34
CA ALA A 138 18.96 3.25 5.34
C ALA A 138 18.57 1.90 4.73
N ALA A 139 18.27 1.86 3.42
CA ALA A 139 17.63 0.73 2.78
C ALA A 139 18.46 -0.56 2.87
N ASP A 140 19.77 -0.48 2.66
CA ASP A 140 20.71 -1.61 2.73
C ASP A 140 20.69 -2.28 4.11
N GLY A 141 20.92 -1.51 5.17
CA GLY A 141 20.90 -1.98 6.55
C GLY A 141 19.53 -2.49 7.00
N PHE A 142 18.47 -1.85 6.53
CA PHE A 142 17.09 -2.25 6.84
C PHE A 142 16.76 -3.66 6.34
N PHE A 143 17.12 -3.98 5.09
CA PHE A 143 16.91 -5.32 4.55
C PHE A 143 17.94 -6.33 5.06
N ALA A 144 19.22 -5.97 5.14
CA ALA A 144 20.29 -6.86 5.59
C ALA A 144 20.06 -7.36 7.04
N SER A 145 19.51 -6.51 7.91
CA SER A 145 19.20 -6.87 9.30
C SER A 145 17.89 -7.65 9.47
N GLY A 146 17.11 -7.85 8.41
CA GLY A 146 15.79 -8.45 8.49
C GLY A 146 14.75 -7.55 9.17
N SER A 147 15.03 -6.26 9.34
CA SER A 147 14.12 -5.32 10.02
C SER A 147 12.75 -5.19 9.35
N TYR A 148 12.64 -5.49 8.06
CA TYR A 148 11.38 -5.48 7.32
C TYR A 148 10.31 -6.41 7.94
N THR A 149 10.73 -7.46 8.67
CA THR A 149 9.78 -8.39 9.32
C THR A 149 9.02 -7.78 10.50
N LYS A 150 9.42 -6.59 10.96
CA LYS A 150 8.78 -5.86 12.06
C LYS A 150 7.67 -4.93 11.59
N TYR A 151 7.43 -4.85 10.28
CA TYR A 151 6.50 -3.91 9.65
C TYR A 151 5.52 -4.66 8.74
N ASP A 152 4.32 -4.11 8.62
CA ASP A 152 3.26 -4.67 7.76
C ASP A 152 3.44 -4.28 6.30
N ALA A 153 4.13 -3.16 6.06
CA ALA A 153 4.53 -2.73 4.73
C ALA A 153 5.78 -1.84 4.78
N VAL A 154 6.44 -1.75 3.63
CA VAL A 154 7.58 -0.88 3.37
C VAL A 154 7.19 0.11 2.26
N LEU A 155 7.45 1.40 2.46
CA LEU A 155 7.33 2.41 1.42
C LEU A 155 8.73 2.72 0.88
N ALA A 156 8.95 2.36 -0.39
CA ALA A 156 10.20 2.64 -1.11
C ALA A 156 10.03 3.88 -2.01
N MET A 157 11.09 4.66 -2.15
CA MET A 157 11.05 5.93 -2.90
C MET A 157 11.03 5.69 -4.40
N TYR A 158 11.65 4.62 -4.89
CA TYR A 158 11.71 4.28 -6.30
C TYR A 158 11.66 2.77 -6.53
N HIS A 159 11.42 2.41 -7.79
CA HIS A 159 11.15 1.06 -8.23
C HIS A 159 12.19 0.03 -7.74
N ASP A 160 13.45 0.18 -8.09
CA ASP A 160 14.47 -0.85 -7.82
C ASP A 160 14.82 -0.93 -6.34
N GLN A 161 14.71 0.18 -5.58
CA GLN A 161 14.89 0.17 -4.13
C GLN A 161 13.93 -0.81 -3.43
N GLY A 162 12.70 -0.89 -3.92
CA GLY A 162 11.69 -1.80 -3.38
C GLY A 162 11.72 -3.19 -4.02
N LEU A 163 11.86 -3.27 -5.34
CA LEU A 163 11.67 -4.51 -6.07
C LEU A 163 12.89 -5.45 -6.03
N ILE A 164 14.11 -4.94 -5.94
CA ILE A 164 15.29 -5.80 -5.78
C ILE A 164 15.19 -6.65 -4.52
N PRO A 165 15.02 -6.07 -3.31
CA PRO A 165 14.87 -6.89 -2.10
C PRO A 165 13.58 -7.72 -2.12
N PHE A 166 12.47 -7.19 -2.64
CA PHE A 166 11.23 -7.95 -2.75
C PHE A 166 11.42 -9.25 -3.54
N LYS A 167 11.97 -9.16 -4.75
CA LYS A 167 12.18 -10.33 -5.62
C LYS A 167 13.28 -11.26 -5.11
N SER A 168 14.26 -10.74 -4.38
CA SER A 168 15.33 -11.56 -3.78
C SER A 168 14.83 -12.38 -2.59
N LEU A 169 13.84 -11.88 -1.85
CA LEU A 169 13.34 -12.50 -0.64
C LEU A 169 12.03 -13.30 -0.86
N SER A 170 11.33 -13.06 -1.95
CA SER A 170 10.05 -13.70 -2.27
C SER A 170 10.16 -14.60 -3.50
N ARG A 171 9.65 -15.82 -3.41
CA ARG A 171 9.64 -16.78 -4.53
C ARG A 171 8.60 -16.44 -5.57
N SER A 172 7.46 -15.93 -5.11
CA SER A 172 6.34 -15.46 -5.93
C SER A 172 5.89 -14.11 -5.41
N GLY A 173 5.30 -13.31 -6.28
CA GLY A 173 4.80 -12.00 -5.94
C GLY A 173 3.55 -11.65 -6.72
N VAL A 174 2.75 -10.78 -6.12
CA VAL A 174 1.56 -10.20 -6.71
C VAL A 174 1.74 -8.71 -6.85
N ASN A 175 1.55 -8.18 -8.05
CA ASN A 175 1.43 -6.76 -8.27
C ASN A 175 -0.04 -6.37 -8.06
N PHE A 176 -0.30 -5.67 -6.96
CA PHE A 176 -1.61 -5.14 -6.61
C PHE A 176 -1.68 -3.65 -6.92
N THR A 177 -2.72 -3.24 -7.66
CA THR A 177 -3.02 -1.83 -7.90
C THR A 177 -3.97 -1.35 -6.81
N ALA A 178 -3.41 -0.83 -5.72
CA ALA A 178 -4.17 -0.32 -4.59
C ALA A 178 -4.79 1.05 -4.86
N SER A 179 -5.71 1.49 -4.01
CA SER A 179 -6.39 2.79 -4.07
C SER A 179 -7.30 3.00 -5.28
N LEU A 180 -7.65 1.96 -5.98
CA LEU A 180 -8.74 1.97 -6.95
C LEU A 180 -10.03 1.43 -6.32
N PRO A 181 -11.21 1.89 -6.77
CA PRO A 181 -12.49 1.35 -6.29
C PRO A 181 -12.71 -0.11 -6.69
N VAL A 182 -12.01 -0.58 -7.71
CA VAL A 182 -12.03 -1.96 -8.20
C VAL A 182 -10.82 -2.75 -7.71
N VAL A 183 -10.92 -4.07 -7.67
CA VAL A 183 -9.81 -4.95 -7.32
C VAL A 183 -9.14 -5.44 -8.61
N ARG A 184 -7.88 -5.06 -8.78
CA ARG A 184 -7.03 -5.54 -9.87
C ARG A 184 -5.70 -6.04 -9.34
N THR A 185 -5.38 -7.29 -9.64
CA THR A 185 -4.09 -7.92 -9.37
C THR A 185 -3.43 -8.42 -10.65
N SER A 186 -2.15 -8.68 -10.60
CA SER A 186 -1.41 -9.36 -11.67
C SER A 186 -0.19 -10.09 -11.08
N PRO A 187 0.36 -11.10 -11.78
CA PRO A 187 1.65 -11.67 -11.40
C PRO A 187 2.76 -10.62 -11.51
N ASP A 188 3.88 -10.87 -10.84
CA ASP A 188 5.04 -9.97 -10.76
C ASP A 188 6.09 -10.18 -11.86
N HIS A 189 5.81 -11.07 -12.83
CA HIS A 189 6.70 -11.35 -13.97
C HIS A 189 6.24 -10.64 -15.25
N GLY A 190 7.13 -10.61 -16.24
CA GLY A 190 6.85 -10.10 -17.58
C GLY A 190 6.24 -11.15 -18.51
N VAL A 191 6.20 -10.86 -19.81
CA VAL A 191 5.58 -11.70 -20.83
C VAL A 191 6.29 -13.02 -21.10
N ALA A 192 7.57 -13.15 -20.75
CA ALA A 192 8.36 -14.38 -20.79
C ALA A 192 8.30 -15.11 -22.16
N TYR A 193 8.50 -14.38 -23.24
CA TYR A 193 8.44 -14.92 -24.62
C TYR A 193 9.45 -16.05 -24.88
N ASP A 194 10.57 -16.04 -24.18
CA ASP A 194 11.62 -17.04 -24.25
C ASP A 194 11.18 -18.44 -23.86
N ILE A 195 10.16 -18.55 -23.00
CA ILE A 195 9.58 -19.84 -22.57
C ILE A 195 8.16 -20.07 -23.09
N ALA A 196 7.63 -19.17 -23.88
CA ALA A 196 6.28 -19.31 -24.43
C ALA A 196 6.12 -20.60 -25.24
N GLY A 197 5.06 -21.36 -24.98
CA GLY A 197 4.75 -22.63 -25.67
C GLY A 197 5.61 -23.83 -25.23
N LYS A 198 6.56 -23.65 -24.31
CA LYS A 198 7.45 -24.75 -23.84
C LYS A 198 6.89 -25.56 -22.67
N GLY A 199 5.79 -25.12 -22.05
CA GLY A 199 5.16 -25.81 -20.91
C GLY A 199 6.01 -25.83 -19.64
N VAL A 200 6.95 -24.87 -19.46
CA VAL A 200 7.89 -24.79 -18.33
C VAL A 200 7.68 -23.54 -17.46
N ALA A 201 6.64 -22.76 -17.73
CA ALA A 201 6.33 -21.58 -16.94
C ALA A 201 5.88 -21.98 -15.52
N ASP A 202 6.38 -21.22 -14.51
CA ASP A 202 5.88 -21.34 -13.14
C ASP A 202 4.59 -20.53 -13.00
N GLU A 203 3.50 -21.21 -12.65
CA GLU A 203 2.18 -20.60 -12.47
C GLU A 203 2.00 -19.94 -11.09
N GLY A 204 2.96 -20.03 -10.19
CA GLY A 204 2.87 -19.60 -8.80
C GLY A 204 2.38 -18.17 -8.65
N SER A 205 3.04 -17.19 -9.27
CA SER A 205 2.64 -15.78 -9.19
C SER A 205 1.24 -15.51 -9.75
N MET A 206 0.83 -16.21 -10.82
CA MET A 206 -0.53 -16.06 -11.36
C MET A 206 -1.57 -16.64 -10.39
N ARG A 207 -1.31 -17.81 -9.84
CA ARG A 207 -2.17 -18.44 -8.83
C ARG A 207 -2.31 -17.54 -7.59
N ASP A 208 -1.20 -17.00 -7.10
CA ASP A 208 -1.18 -16.08 -5.97
C ASP A 208 -1.96 -14.79 -6.28
N ALA A 209 -1.86 -14.26 -7.51
CA ALA A 209 -2.63 -13.11 -7.95
C ALA A 209 -4.14 -13.36 -7.93
N VAL A 210 -4.60 -14.57 -8.32
CA VAL A 210 -6.00 -14.97 -8.25
C VAL A 210 -6.49 -15.02 -6.81
N TYR A 211 -5.76 -15.71 -5.92
CA TYR A 211 -6.15 -15.78 -4.51
C TYR A 211 -6.12 -14.42 -3.83
N ALA A 212 -5.09 -13.61 -4.09
CA ALA A 212 -5.02 -12.25 -3.55
C ALA A 212 -6.22 -11.39 -3.98
N ALA A 213 -6.64 -11.45 -5.25
CA ALA A 213 -7.82 -10.73 -5.72
C ALA A 213 -9.08 -11.13 -4.96
N MET A 214 -9.30 -12.44 -4.75
CA MET A 214 -10.44 -12.96 -4.01
C MET A 214 -10.43 -12.53 -2.54
N ASP A 215 -9.25 -12.59 -1.89
CA ASP A 215 -9.11 -12.24 -0.47
C ASP A 215 -9.25 -10.74 -0.25
N ILE A 216 -8.72 -9.90 -1.14
CA ILE A 216 -8.89 -8.45 -1.11
C ILE A 216 -10.37 -8.08 -1.28
N PHE A 217 -11.07 -8.69 -2.24
CA PHE A 217 -12.51 -8.46 -2.43
C PHE A 217 -13.32 -8.81 -1.18
N ARG A 218 -13.10 -9.99 -0.60
CA ARG A 218 -13.75 -10.42 0.64
C ARG A 218 -13.43 -9.48 1.80
N SER A 219 -12.19 -9.00 1.89
CA SER A 219 -11.75 -8.08 2.94
C SER A 219 -12.44 -6.72 2.80
N ARG A 220 -12.51 -6.15 1.59
CA ARG A 220 -13.22 -4.89 1.33
C ARG A 220 -14.70 -4.99 1.67
N ARG A 221 -15.35 -6.08 1.25
CA ARG A 221 -16.76 -6.32 1.57
C ARG A 221 -16.98 -6.40 3.08
N TRP A 222 -16.19 -7.21 3.77
CA TRP A 222 -16.26 -7.32 5.23
C TRP A 222 -16.02 -5.98 5.92
N TYR A 223 -14.98 -5.23 5.50
CA TYR A 223 -14.71 -3.90 6.05
C TYR A 223 -15.87 -2.94 5.83
N GLY A 224 -16.49 -2.96 4.66
CA GLY A 224 -17.69 -2.17 4.37
C GLY A 224 -18.85 -2.51 5.29
N GLU A 225 -19.10 -3.81 5.53
CA GLU A 225 -20.16 -4.30 6.42
C GLU A 225 -19.94 -3.82 7.88
N ILE A 226 -18.75 -4.01 8.45
CA ILE A 226 -18.46 -3.60 9.83
C ILE A 226 -18.39 -2.08 10.02
N SER A 227 -18.07 -1.34 8.97
CA SER A 227 -17.95 0.13 9.00
C SER A 227 -19.26 0.85 8.69
N ALA A 228 -20.31 0.12 8.26
CA ALA A 228 -21.59 0.72 7.87
C ALA A 228 -22.34 1.35 9.07
N ASN A 229 -22.14 0.82 10.28
CA ASN A 229 -22.77 1.33 11.49
C ASN A 229 -21.78 1.30 12.66
N PRO A 230 -20.75 2.17 12.68
CA PRO A 230 -19.77 2.20 13.75
C PRO A 230 -20.39 2.64 15.08
N LEU A 231 -19.90 2.06 16.18
CA LEU A 231 -20.25 2.53 17.51
C LEU A 231 -19.91 4.02 17.65
N ARG A 232 -20.81 4.79 18.24
CA ARG A 232 -20.58 6.22 18.50
C ARG A 232 -19.38 6.35 19.45
N HIS A 233 -18.41 7.15 19.05
CA HIS A 233 -17.30 7.52 19.93
C HIS A 233 -17.80 8.61 20.88
N TYR A 234 -17.88 8.29 22.15
CA TYR A 234 -18.11 9.28 23.20
C TYR A 234 -16.75 9.69 23.74
N GLU A 235 -16.38 10.96 23.56
CA GLU A 235 -15.28 11.53 24.33
C GLU A 235 -15.72 11.53 25.80
N ARG A 236 -15.01 10.76 26.62
CA ARG A 236 -15.17 10.88 28.07
C ARG A 236 -14.64 12.24 28.45
N GLU A 237 -15.54 13.21 28.72
CA GLU A 237 -15.14 14.36 29.50
C GLU A 237 -14.51 13.82 30.80
N ARG A 238 -13.26 14.19 31.05
CA ARG A 238 -12.61 13.94 32.34
C ARG A 238 -13.28 14.87 33.37
N GLY A 239 -14.52 14.58 33.69
CA GLY A 239 -15.21 15.12 34.83
C GLY A 239 -14.59 14.51 36.11
N ALA A 240 -14.45 15.28 37.15
CA ALA A 240 -14.08 14.78 38.45
C ALA A 240 -14.94 13.56 38.82
N ASP A 241 -14.35 12.54 39.41
CA ASP A 241 -15.06 11.37 39.91
C ASP A 241 -16.26 11.86 40.76
N VAL A 242 -17.46 11.61 40.25
CA VAL A 242 -18.67 11.91 41.02
C VAL A 242 -18.74 10.90 42.14
N SER A 243 -18.61 11.37 43.35
CA SER A 243 -18.77 10.52 44.52
C SER A 243 -20.13 9.84 44.49
N VAL A 244 -20.18 8.56 44.90
CA VAL A 244 -21.45 7.80 45.00
C VAL A 244 -22.48 8.57 45.85
N LYS A 245 -22.05 9.47 46.76
CA LYS A 245 -22.90 10.35 47.57
C LYS A 245 -23.62 11.44 46.75
N ASP A 246 -23.11 11.76 45.56
CA ASP A 246 -23.67 12.81 44.69
C ASP A 246 -24.58 12.24 43.60
N LEU A 247 -24.75 10.90 43.52
CA LEU A 247 -25.68 10.22 42.63
C LEU A 247 -27.10 10.38 43.23
N LYS A 248 -27.91 11.28 42.64
CA LYS A 248 -29.33 11.32 42.89
C LYS A 248 -29.97 10.07 42.29
N LEU A 249 -30.42 9.15 43.16
CA LEU A 249 -31.24 8.04 42.73
C LEU A 249 -32.60 8.60 42.24
N PRO A 250 -33.19 8.06 41.17
CA PRO A 250 -34.52 8.44 40.77
C PRO A 250 -35.50 8.14 41.90
N GLU A 251 -36.34 9.12 42.28
CA GLU A 251 -37.42 8.93 43.24
C GLU A 251 -38.33 7.79 42.76
N GLN A 252 -38.52 6.78 43.62
CA GLN A 252 -39.55 5.77 43.39
C GLN A 252 -40.89 6.46 43.43
N GLN A 253 -41.60 6.47 42.28
CA GLN A 253 -43.02 6.82 42.27
C GLN A 253 -43.75 5.61 42.90
N ASP A 254 -44.24 5.77 44.12
CA ASP A 254 -45.15 4.86 44.75
C ASP A 254 -46.52 5.00 44.01
N ASP A 255 -46.98 3.89 43.40
CA ASP A 255 -48.36 3.73 42.92
C ASP A 255 -49.27 3.29 44.05
#